data_c1b6cfbd7f2cf283fd085c40b0cc280b
#
_entry.id   c1b6cfbd7f2cf283fd085c40b0cc280b
#
_cell.length_a   1.000
_cell.length_b   1.000
_cell.length_c   1.000
_cell.angle_alpha   90.00
_cell.angle_beta   90.00
_cell.angle_gamma   90.00
#
_symmetry.space_group_name_H-M   'P 1'
#
loop_
_entity.id
_entity.type
_entity.pdbx_description
1 polymer ?
#
loop_
_entity_poly.entity_id
_entity_poly.type
_entity_poly.pdbx_seq_one_letter_code
_entity_poly.pdbx_strand_id
1 'polypeptide(L)'
;MSLPAALPSRRLALLALWCVSLLLAVQMARFGAEVARLPTNGFVAYHTAARLLRQGAPVARFYDDDWFEAQVAAETPGGRDNYFNPPPAALLLLPLGGLPYAQARVLWTAFNLIVLAAAALWLLREASLDGWRVPAFLIALLASQPLREELHQGQAYLLLLLLLTAAWSGYRRGQAGLLGVSLGLALTLKLAGLFIVPLLIVQRRWRALGWTVASALSLALVSLPWIGLAAWRRFAEALLRLRGEPDLAVTAYQSLPGLVRHLTTWDAQWNPGPLLDASGLGRVLQVIVLLAALGVVAAAARHAAGDLAFAAAVTVGVVASPLSLDYHYVLLFLPVAILLGRVGRQQPFAPLLVLMLALVMVGASLPINSPRLRDGWPALLAYPKLYGGLLMLGLVLWASLRPCGLPGEDRADPARL
;
A
#
# COMPACT_ATOMS: atom_id res chain seq x y z
N MET A 1 -31.66 9.69 -44.28
CA MET A 1 -31.89 8.44 -43.50
C MET A 1 -30.69 8.26 -42.60
N SER A 2 -30.77 8.67 -41.35
CA SER A 2 -29.71 8.59 -40.36
C SER A 2 -29.83 7.26 -39.58
N LEU A 3 -28.79 6.48 -39.59
CA LEU A 3 -28.71 5.18 -38.92
C LEU A 3 -28.71 5.36 -37.37
N PRO A 4 -29.66 4.76 -36.63
CA PRO A 4 -29.63 4.71 -35.18
C PRO A 4 -28.98 3.41 -34.71
N ALA A 5 -27.73 3.13 -35.06
CA ALA A 5 -27.08 1.83 -34.77
C ALA A 5 -26.02 1.83 -33.63
N ALA A 6 -25.84 2.95 -32.93
CA ALA A 6 -24.76 3.02 -31.93
C ALA A 6 -25.20 2.77 -30.45
N LEU A 7 -26.48 2.70 -30.15
CA LEU A 7 -27.01 2.54 -28.78
C LEU A 7 -26.95 1.11 -28.19
N PRO A 8 -27.17 0.03 -28.96
CA PRO A 8 -27.12 -1.32 -28.39
C PRO A 8 -25.70 -1.77 -28.01
N SER A 9 -24.68 -1.37 -28.76
CA SER A 9 -23.29 -1.82 -28.51
C SER A 9 -22.71 -1.27 -27.18
N ARG A 10 -23.01 -0.04 -26.84
CA ARG A 10 -22.52 0.56 -25.56
C ARG A 10 -23.16 -0.07 -24.33
N ARG A 11 -24.45 -0.40 -24.37
CA ARG A 11 -25.15 -1.09 -23.29
C ARG A 11 -24.63 -2.51 -23.11
N LEU A 12 -24.41 -3.22 -24.18
CA LEU A 12 -23.84 -4.58 -24.15
C LEU A 12 -22.42 -4.57 -23.58
N ALA A 13 -21.57 -3.62 -24.00
CA ALA A 13 -20.22 -3.48 -23.44
C ALA A 13 -20.25 -3.18 -21.93
N LEU A 14 -21.12 -2.30 -21.48
CA LEU A 14 -21.26 -2.00 -20.05
C LEU A 14 -21.77 -3.21 -19.27
N LEU A 15 -22.75 -3.94 -19.80
CA LEU A 15 -23.23 -5.19 -19.18
C LEU A 15 -22.11 -6.22 -19.09
N ALA A 16 -21.31 -6.41 -20.14
CA ALA A 16 -20.18 -7.31 -20.13
C ALA A 16 -19.15 -6.95 -19.04
N LEU A 17 -18.83 -5.66 -18.88
CA LEU A 17 -17.94 -5.19 -17.81
C LEU A 17 -18.51 -5.50 -16.42
N TRP A 18 -19.80 -5.32 -16.19
CA TRP A 18 -20.44 -5.67 -14.92
C TRP A 18 -20.46 -7.17 -14.66
N CYS A 19 -20.72 -8.00 -15.70
CA CYS A 19 -20.66 -9.45 -15.58
C CYS A 19 -19.24 -9.90 -15.19
N VAL A 20 -18.20 -9.35 -15.82
CA VAL A 20 -16.81 -9.63 -15.47
C VAL A 20 -16.49 -9.19 -14.02
N SER A 21 -16.93 -8.00 -13.61
CA SER A 21 -16.74 -7.52 -12.24
C SER A 21 -17.39 -8.45 -11.20
N LEU A 22 -18.61 -8.90 -11.47
CA LEU A 22 -19.34 -9.82 -10.58
C LEU A 22 -18.63 -11.18 -10.52
N LEU A 23 -18.22 -11.72 -11.66
CA LEU A 23 -17.48 -12.98 -11.71
C LEU A 23 -16.18 -12.88 -10.89
N LEU A 24 -15.41 -11.82 -11.05
CA LEU A 24 -14.19 -11.57 -10.29
C LEU A 24 -14.48 -11.41 -8.79
N ALA A 25 -15.58 -10.76 -8.41
CA ALA A 25 -15.98 -10.64 -7.00
C ALA A 25 -16.31 -12.01 -6.38
N VAL A 26 -17.02 -12.87 -7.12
CA VAL A 26 -17.29 -14.25 -6.68
C VAL A 26 -15.99 -15.06 -6.59
N GLN A 27 -15.11 -14.94 -7.57
CA GLN A 27 -13.81 -15.62 -7.54
C GLN A 27 -12.96 -15.14 -6.37
N MET A 28 -12.95 -13.84 -6.07
CA MET A 28 -12.21 -13.29 -4.94
C MET A 28 -12.77 -13.76 -3.60
N ALA A 29 -14.10 -13.85 -3.45
CA ALA A 29 -14.73 -14.39 -2.26
C ALA A 29 -14.39 -15.89 -2.06
N ARG A 30 -14.40 -16.69 -3.13
CA ARG A 30 -13.97 -18.09 -3.09
C ARG A 30 -12.50 -18.22 -2.72
N PHE A 31 -11.64 -17.44 -3.36
CA PHE A 31 -10.21 -17.40 -3.04
C PHE A 31 -9.99 -17.02 -1.57
N GLY A 32 -10.69 -16.00 -1.06
CA GLY A 32 -10.65 -15.65 0.36
C GLY A 32 -11.03 -16.82 1.28
N ALA A 33 -12.09 -17.57 0.94
CA ALA A 33 -12.51 -18.74 1.69
C ALA A 33 -11.48 -19.90 1.64
N GLU A 34 -10.78 -20.06 0.54
CA GLU A 34 -9.71 -21.06 0.38
C GLU A 34 -8.49 -20.70 1.23
N VAL A 35 -7.97 -19.46 1.09
CA VAL A 35 -6.77 -19.01 1.83
C VAL A 35 -7.02 -18.86 3.33
N ALA A 36 -8.27 -18.67 3.75
CA ALA A 36 -8.63 -18.64 5.16
C ALA A 36 -8.40 -19.98 5.88
N ARG A 37 -8.19 -21.07 5.14
CA ARG A 37 -7.94 -22.41 5.68
C ARG A 37 -6.46 -22.78 5.71
N LEU A 38 -5.61 -21.93 5.12
CA LEU A 38 -4.18 -22.21 4.97
C LEU A 38 -3.36 -21.46 6.04
N PRO A 39 -2.31 -22.08 6.59
CA PRO A 39 -1.30 -21.35 7.31
C PRO A 39 -0.56 -20.44 6.31
N THR A 40 -0.36 -19.19 6.66
CA THR A 40 0.31 -18.22 5.79
C THR A 40 1.23 -17.32 6.60
N ASN A 41 2.36 -16.97 6.02
CA ASN A 41 3.20 -15.90 6.53
C ASN A 41 2.37 -14.60 6.62
N GLY A 42 2.78 -13.64 7.39
CA GLY A 42 2.01 -12.40 7.61
C GLY A 42 0.94 -12.54 8.69
N PHE A 43 -0.17 -13.23 8.43
CA PHE A 43 -1.20 -13.42 9.47
C PHE A 43 -0.68 -14.18 10.68
N VAL A 44 0.21 -15.16 10.48
CA VAL A 44 0.78 -15.93 11.59
C VAL A 44 1.55 -15.02 12.55
N ALA A 45 2.30 -14.02 12.04
CA ALA A 45 3.01 -13.08 12.90
C ALA A 45 2.05 -12.21 13.74
N TYR A 46 0.95 -11.73 13.15
CA TYR A 46 -0.05 -10.97 13.89
C TYR A 46 -0.76 -11.80 14.95
N HIS A 47 -1.15 -13.03 14.60
CA HIS A 47 -1.86 -13.92 15.54
C HIS A 47 -0.95 -14.34 16.69
N THR A 48 0.29 -14.75 16.40
CA THR A 48 1.29 -15.09 17.41
C THR A 48 1.58 -13.90 18.33
N ALA A 49 1.76 -12.70 17.77
CA ALA A 49 1.96 -11.48 18.57
C ALA A 49 0.78 -11.21 19.52
N ALA A 50 -0.46 -11.33 19.02
CA ALA A 50 -1.66 -11.12 19.82
C ALA A 50 -1.80 -12.17 20.94
N ARG A 51 -1.50 -13.44 20.65
CA ARG A 51 -1.51 -14.54 21.63
C ARG A 51 -0.46 -14.32 22.71
N LEU A 52 0.79 -14.06 22.32
CA LEU A 52 1.89 -13.79 23.24
C LEU A 52 1.59 -12.59 24.14
N LEU A 53 1.00 -11.54 23.59
CA LEU A 53 0.59 -10.38 24.37
C LEU A 53 -0.48 -10.74 25.41
N ARG A 54 -1.46 -11.58 25.06
CA ARG A 54 -2.46 -12.10 26.01
C ARG A 54 -1.85 -12.96 27.12
N GLN A 55 -0.74 -13.65 26.83
CA GLN A 55 0.02 -14.46 27.79
C GLN A 55 0.96 -13.60 28.66
N GLY A 56 1.00 -12.28 28.46
CA GLY A 56 1.87 -11.38 29.20
C GLY A 56 3.33 -11.37 28.74
N ALA A 57 3.62 -11.89 27.54
CA ALA A 57 4.97 -11.85 27.01
C ALA A 57 5.39 -10.39 26.68
N PRO A 58 6.63 -9.98 27.01
CA PRO A 58 7.10 -8.63 26.72
C PRO A 58 7.19 -8.37 25.21
N VAL A 59 6.49 -7.37 24.71
CA VAL A 59 6.48 -7.01 23.26
C VAL A 59 7.88 -6.68 22.75
N ALA A 60 8.78 -6.22 23.60
CA ALA A 60 10.19 -5.99 23.24
C ALA A 60 10.89 -7.25 22.70
N ARG A 61 10.45 -8.46 23.09
CA ARG A 61 11.00 -9.73 22.60
C ARG A 61 10.48 -10.08 21.20
N PHE A 62 9.40 -9.47 20.72
CA PHE A 62 8.88 -9.72 19.37
C PHE A 62 9.87 -9.27 18.27
N TYR A 63 10.83 -8.38 18.62
CA TYR A 63 11.89 -7.90 17.74
C TYR A 63 13.21 -8.71 17.88
N ASP A 64 13.18 -9.82 18.56
CA ASP A 64 14.19 -10.86 18.56
C ASP A 64 13.73 -11.93 17.56
N ASP A 65 14.29 -11.89 16.35
CA ASP A 65 13.81 -12.65 15.21
C ASP A 65 13.83 -14.16 15.47
N ASP A 66 14.94 -14.71 16.03
CA ASP A 66 15.07 -16.12 16.33
C ASP A 66 14.05 -16.59 17.37
N TRP A 67 13.86 -15.78 18.41
CA TRP A 67 12.87 -16.09 19.44
C TRP A 67 11.46 -16.03 18.90
N PHE A 68 11.12 -14.99 18.11
CA PHE A 68 9.77 -14.83 17.59
C PHE A 68 9.42 -15.89 16.55
N GLU A 69 10.35 -16.24 15.65
CA GLU A 69 10.19 -17.32 14.69
C GLU A 69 9.98 -18.68 15.39
N ALA A 70 10.69 -18.95 16.48
CA ALA A 70 10.46 -20.14 17.30
C ALA A 70 9.06 -20.17 17.91
N GLN A 71 8.48 -19.02 18.33
CA GLN A 71 7.10 -18.94 18.81
C GLN A 71 6.09 -19.17 17.70
N VAL A 72 6.36 -18.65 16.50
CA VAL A 72 5.52 -18.88 15.30
C VAL A 72 5.52 -20.37 14.95
N ALA A 73 6.68 -20.99 14.86
CA ALA A 73 6.81 -22.41 14.53
C ALA A 73 6.17 -23.35 15.56
N ALA A 74 6.22 -23.00 16.84
CA ALA A 74 5.59 -23.75 17.92
C ALA A 74 4.05 -23.73 17.86
N GLU A 75 3.48 -22.63 17.36
CA GLU A 75 2.03 -22.48 17.24
C GLU A 75 1.46 -23.00 15.92
N THR A 76 2.17 -22.73 14.83
CA THR A 76 1.71 -23.05 13.47
C THR A 76 2.81 -23.85 12.78
N PRO A 77 2.73 -25.18 12.75
CA PRO A 77 3.72 -26.01 12.07
C PRO A 77 3.90 -25.58 10.60
N GLY A 78 5.15 -25.27 10.20
CA GLY A 78 5.49 -24.78 8.88
C GLY A 78 5.28 -23.28 8.67
N GLY A 79 4.74 -22.55 9.65
CA GLY A 79 4.69 -21.09 9.63
C GLY A 79 6.07 -20.49 9.91
N ARG A 80 6.43 -19.44 9.17
CA ARG A 80 7.64 -18.65 9.40
C ARG A 80 7.31 -17.19 9.16
N ASP A 81 7.61 -16.33 10.10
CA ASP A 81 7.55 -14.89 9.90
C ASP A 81 8.21 -14.15 11.08
N ASN A 82 8.65 -12.94 10.83
CA ASN A 82 9.22 -12.03 11.80
C ASN A 82 8.26 -10.86 12.11
N TYR A 83 8.45 -10.22 13.26
CA TYR A 83 7.62 -9.11 13.67
C TYR A 83 8.25 -7.75 13.31
N PHE A 84 7.85 -7.17 12.18
CA PHE A 84 8.35 -5.88 11.69
C PHE A 84 7.33 -4.71 11.81
N ASN A 85 6.31 -4.88 12.65
CA ASN A 85 5.28 -3.86 12.80
C ASN A 85 5.61 -2.89 13.93
N PRO A 86 5.13 -1.64 13.89
CA PRO A 86 5.18 -0.75 15.06
C PRO A 86 4.54 -1.43 16.28
N PRO A 87 5.02 -1.15 17.50
CA PRO A 87 4.58 -1.87 18.69
C PRO A 87 3.06 -1.92 18.91
N PRO A 88 2.26 -0.83 18.68
CA PRO A 88 0.81 -0.89 18.85
C PRO A 88 0.08 -1.82 17.86
N ALA A 89 0.71 -2.22 16.76
CA ALA A 89 0.12 -3.17 15.82
C ALA A 89 -0.09 -4.56 16.46
N ALA A 90 0.62 -4.92 17.52
CA ALA A 90 0.38 -6.13 18.30
C ALA A 90 -1.03 -6.18 18.92
N LEU A 91 -1.64 -5.02 19.15
CA LEU A 91 -3.02 -4.92 19.66
C LEU A 91 -4.08 -5.17 18.59
N LEU A 92 -3.73 -5.09 17.30
CA LEU A 92 -4.69 -5.16 16.19
C LEU A 92 -5.54 -6.45 16.24
N LEU A 93 -4.89 -7.58 16.49
CA LEU A 93 -5.56 -8.88 16.57
C LEU A 93 -5.80 -9.38 18.01
N LEU A 94 -5.62 -8.53 19.01
CA LEU A 94 -5.79 -8.91 20.42
C LEU A 94 -7.14 -9.62 20.70
N PRO A 95 -8.27 -9.19 20.12
CA PRO A 95 -9.54 -9.91 20.28
C PRO A 95 -9.51 -11.34 19.74
N LEU A 96 -8.71 -11.61 18.71
CA LEU A 96 -8.58 -12.91 18.05
C LEU A 96 -7.47 -13.79 18.65
N GLY A 97 -6.56 -13.21 19.44
CA GLY A 97 -5.40 -13.90 20.02
C GLY A 97 -5.75 -14.98 21.06
N GLY A 98 -7.02 -15.11 21.44
CA GLY A 98 -7.51 -16.21 22.30
C GLY A 98 -8.13 -17.36 21.52
N LEU A 99 -8.29 -17.24 20.21
CA LEU A 99 -8.88 -18.24 19.33
C LEU A 99 -7.81 -19.16 18.74
N PRO A 100 -8.15 -20.41 18.40
CA PRO A 100 -7.29 -21.23 17.55
C PRO A 100 -6.99 -20.52 16.23
N TYR A 101 -5.77 -20.69 15.72
CA TYR A 101 -5.29 -20.04 14.47
C TYR A 101 -6.31 -20.10 13.33
N ALA A 102 -6.86 -21.29 13.04
CA ALA A 102 -7.80 -21.47 11.93
C ALA A 102 -9.07 -20.60 12.08
N GLN A 103 -9.63 -20.48 13.29
CA GLN A 103 -10.82 -19.66 13.56
C GLN A 103 -10.48 -18.17 13.45
N ALA A 104 -9.36 -17.75 14.04
CA ALA A 104 -8.87 -16.37 13.95
C ALA A 104 -8.61 -15.97 12.50
N ARG A 105 -8.05 -16.88 11.70
CA ARG A 105 -7.74 -16.66 10.28
C ARG A 105 -9.03 -16.46 9.45
N VAL A 106 -10.06 -17.28 9.67
CA VAL A 106 -11.37 -17.13 9.00
C VAL A 106 -12.00 -15.77 9.33
N LEU A 107 -12.03 -15.39 10.62
CA LEU A 107 -12.59 -14.10 11.04
C LEU A 107 -11.81 -12.93 10.49
N TRP A 108 -10.48 -13.00 10.47
CA TRP A 108 -9.63 -11.97 9.87
C TRP A 108 -9.83 -11.83 8.37
N THR A 109 -9.97 -12.94 7.64
CA THR A 109 -10.26 -12.91 6.22
C THR A 109 -11.64 -12.31 5.93
N ALA A 110 -12.66 -12.68 6.70
CA ALA A 110 -14.00 -12.10 6.60
C ALA A 110 -13.96 -10.58 6.86
N PHE A 111 -13.24 -10.15 7.91
CA PHE A 111 -13.01 -8.73 8.19
C PHE A 111 -12.35 -8.02 7.01
N ASN A 112 -11.28 -8.60 6.44
CA ASN A 112 -10.59 -8.02 5.28
C ASN A 112 -11.50 -7.88 4.05
N LEU A 113 -12.39 -8.84 3.79
CA LEU A 113 -13.37 -8.74 2.70
C LEU A 113 -14.40 -7.63 2.94
N ILE A 114 -14.85 -7.45 4.17
CA ILE A 114 -15.74 -6.33 4.55
C ILE A 114 -15.03 -5.00 4.37
N VAL A 115 -13.78 -4.89 4.84
CA VAL A 115 -12.96 -3.68 4.69
C VAL A 115 -12.68 -3.37 3.22
N LEU A 116 -12.41 -4.39 2.40
CA LEU A 116 -12.26 -4.25 0.94
C LEU A 116 -13.52 -3.65 0.31
N ALA A 117 -14.70 -4.19 0.63
CA ALA A 117 -15.96 -3.67 0.11
C ALA A 117 -16.19 -2.22 0.57
N ALA A 118 -15.92 -1.91 1.83
CA ALA A 118 -16.06 -0.55 2.37
C ALA A 118 -15.09 0.43 1.69
N ALA A 119 -13.81 0.06 1.54
CA ALA A 119 -12.81 0.89 0.88
C ALA A 119 -13.15 1.12 -0.60
N ALA A 120 -13.54 0.06 -1.33
CA ALA A 120 -13.93 0.16 -2.73
C ALA A 120 -15.14 1.09 -2.91
N LEU A 121 -16.21 0.89 -2.12
CA LEU A 121 -17.41 1.74 -2.17
C LEU A 121 -17.10 3.20 -1.82
N TRP A 122 -16.23 3.43 -0.84
CA TRP A 122 -15.82 4.80 -0.48
C TRP A 122 -15.00 5.44 -1.59
N LEU A 123 -14.03 4.73 -2.17
CA LEU A 123 -13.23 5.20 -3.31
C LEU A 123 -14.11 5.55 -4.52
N LEU A 124 -15.06 4.67 -4.87
CA LEU A 124 -16.00 4.91 -5.99
C LEU A 124 -16.81 6.19 -5.79
N ARG A 125 -17.32 6.39 -4.56
CA ARG A 125 -18.10 7.59 -4.22
C ARG A 125 -17.24 8.84 -4.17
N GLU A 126 -16.10 8.78 -3.49
CA GLU A 126 -15.21 9.92 -3.28
C GLU A 126 -14.57 10.38 -4.59
N ALA A 127 -14.19 9.45 -5.48
CA ALA A 127 -13.67 9.78 -6.82
C ALA A 127 -14.78 10.10 -7.83
N SER A 128 -16.07 10.04 -7.44
CA SER A 128 -17.22 10.28 -8.31
C SER A 128 -17.18 9.44 -9.59
N LEU A 129 -16.81 8.15 -9.45
CA LEU A 129 -16.79 7.26 -10.60
C LEU A 129 -18.21 6.88 -11.03
N ASP A 130 -18.46 6.94 -12.32
CA ASP A 130 -19.74 6.63 -12.95
C ASP A 130 -19.59 5.80 -14.24
N GLY A 131 -20.69 5.29 -14.75
CA GLY A 131 -20.73 4.57 -16.02
C GLY A 131 -19.73 3.42 -16.08
N TRP A 132 -18.92 3.36 -17.14
CA TRP A 132 -17.93 2.30 -17.38
C TRP A 132 -16.73 2.35 -16.39
N ARG A 133 -16.46 3.50 -15.77
CA ARG A 133 -15.34 3.68 -14.83
C ARG A 133 -15.51 2.85 -13.57
N VAL A 134 -16.77 2.64 -13.13
CA VAL A 134 -17.06 1.80 -11.96
C VAL A 134 -16.63 0.35 -12.19
N PRO A 135 -17.18 -0.38 -13.19
CA PRO A 135 -16.74 -1.77 -13.41
C PRO A 135 -15.28 -1.86 -13.84
N ALA A 136 -14.72 -0.88 -14.56
CA ALA A 136 -13.30 -0.88 -14.89
C ALA A 136 -12.40 -0.80 -13.64
N PHE A 137 -12.75 0.06 -12.66
CA PHE A 137 -12.06 0.12 -11.38
C PHE A 137 -12.18 -1.21 -10.61
N LEU A 138 -13.39 -1.78 -10.54
CA LEU A 138 -13.62 -3.05 -9.86
C LEU A 138 -12.86 -4.21 -10.52
N ILE A 139 -12.82 -4.27 -11.85
CA ILE A 139 -12.03 -5.27 -12.58
C ILE A 139 -10.54 -5.11 -12.24
N ALA A 140 -10.01 -3.89 -12.33
CA ALA A 140 -8.61 -3.62 -12.02
C ALA A 140 -8.25 -4.05 -10.58
N LEU A 141 -9.11 -3.73 -9.60
CA LEU A 141 -8.91 -4.11 -8.20
C LEU A 141 -9.00 -5.63 -8.00
N LEU A 142 -10.10 -6.24 -8.44
CA LEU A 142 -10.42 -7.64 -8.14
C LEU A 142 -9.57 -8.65 -8.93
N ALA A 143 -9.07 -8.27 -10.11
CA ALA A 143 -8.16 -9.11 -10.90
C ALA A 143 -6.70 -8.99 -10.46
N SER A 144 -6.36 -8.05 -9.56
CA SER A 144 -4.97 -7.74 -9.25
C SER A 144 -4.30 -8.78 -8.35
N GLN A 145 -3.03 -9.08 -8.66
CA GLN A 145 -2.19 -9.92 -7.80
C GLN A 145 -1.94 -9.29 -6.41
N PRO A 146 -1.71 -7.96 -6.25
CA PRO A 146 -1.59 -7.35 -4.94
C PRO A 146 -2.76 -7.63 -4.00
N LEU A 147 -3.99 -7.63 -4.49
CA LEU A 147 -5.15 -7.98 -3.67
C LEU A 147 -5.18 -9.46 -3.28
N ARG A 148 -4.82 -10.34 -4.23
CA ARG A 148 -4.71 -11.78 -3.95
C ARG A 148 -3.63 -12.04 -2.89
N GLU A 149 -2.47 -11.41 -3.02
CA GLU A 149 -1.37 -11.56 -2.08
C GLU A 149 -1.72 -10.98 -0.70
N GLU A 150 -2.43 -9.85 -0.65
CA GLU A 150 -2.94 -9.27 0.60
C GLU A 150 -3.84 -10.26 1.36
N LEU A 151 -4.81 -10.87 0.68
CA LEU A 151 -5.68 -11.87 1.28
C LEU A 151 -4.93 -13.16 1.61
N HIS A 152 -4.01 -13.61 0.76
CA HIS A 152 -3.19 -14.80 0.99
C HIS A 152 -2.31 -14.63 2.23
N GLN A 153 -1.56 -13.55 2.33
CA GLN A 153 -0.71 -13.24 3.47
C GLN A 153 -1.51 -12.85 4.72
N GLY A 154 -2.76 -12.40 4.55
CA GLY A 154 -3.59 -11.91 5.65
C GLY A 154 -3.02 -10.67 6.32
N GLN A 155 -2.46 -9.79 5.54
CA GLN A 155 -1.91 -8.52 6.00
C GLN A 155 -3.01 -7.51 6.36
N ALA A 156 -2.65 -6.28 6.73
CA ALA A 156 -3.58 -5.22 7.14
C ALA A 156 -3.69 -4.08 6.10
N TYR A 157 -3.22 -4.29 4.85
CA TYR A 157 -3.16 -3.21 3.87
C TYR A 157 -4.52 -2.81 3.31
N LEU A 158 -5.54 -3.66 3.39
CA LEU A 158 -6.93 -3.25 3.11
C LEU A 158 -7.44 -2.26 4.15
N LEU A 159 -7.12 -2.48 5.43
CA LEU A 159 -7.43 -1.51 6.49
C LEU A 159 -6.67 -0.21 6.28
N LEU A 160 -5.40 -0.27 5.85
CA LEU A 160 -4.63 0.93 5.51
C LEU A 160 -5.20 1.65 4.30
N LEU A 161 -5.67 0.92 3.26
CA LEU A 161 -6.36 1.53 2.12
C LEU A 161 -7.62 2.28 2.56
N LEU A 162 -8.41 1.70 3.47
CA LEU A 162 -9.59 2.34 4.04
C LEU A 162 -9.21 3.60 4.82
N LEU A 163 -8.19 3.54 5.68
CA LEU A 163 -7.70 4.69 6.45
C LEU A 163 -7.15 5.79 5.54
N LEU A 164 -6.38 5.45 4.51
CA LEU A 164 -5.87 6.43 3.55
C LEU A 164 -6.99 7.02 2.68
N THR A 165 -8.05 6.25 2.38
CA THR A 165 -9.25 6.77 1.71
C THR A 165 -9.98 7.78 2.60
N ALA A 166 -10.11 7.50 3.91
CA ALA A 166 -10.64 8.44 4.88
C ALA A 166 -9.78 9.70 5.00
N ALA A 167 -8.45 9.53 5.04
CA ALA A 167 -7.51 10.64 5.05
C ALA A 167 -7.65 11.50 3.79
N TRP A 168 -7.76 10.89 2.60
CA TRP A 168 -8.00 11.60 1.35
C TRP A 168 -9.34 12.35 1.35
N SER A 169 -10.42 11.71 1.82
CA SER A 169 -11.72 12.37 1.97
C SER A 169 -11.63 13.59 2.88
N GLY A 170 -10.97 13.47 4.04
CA GLY A 170 -10.70 14.59 4.94
C GLY A 170 -9.83 15.68 4.30
N TYR A 171 -8.84 15.28 3.51
CA TYR A 171 -7.96 16.19 2.78
C TYR A 171 -8.73 17.04 1.75
N ARG A 172 -9.62 16.42 0.96
CA ARG A 172 -10.47 17.11 -0.03
C ARG A 172 -11.46 18.09 0.60
N ARG A 173 -12.06 17.68 1.71
CA ARG A 173 -13.14 18.45 2.38
C ARG A 173 -12.62 19.44 3.42
N GLY A 174 -11.29 19.58 3.57
CA GLY A 174 -10.71 20.45 4.60
C GLY A 174 -10.95 19.98 6.04
N GLN A 175 -11.36 18.72 6.25
CA GLN A 175 -11.66 18.13 7.55
C GLN A 175 -10.36 17.65 8.23
N ALA A 176 -9.68 18.56 8.91
CA ALA A 176 -8.37 18.30 9.53
C ALA A 176 -8.39 17.13 10.52
N GLY A 177 -9.48 16.95 11.28
CA GLY A 177 -9.63 15.83 12.22
C GLY A 177 -9.69 14.48 11.51
N LEU A 178 -10.54 14.33 10.48
CA LEU A 178 -10.66 13.07 9.72
C LEU A 178 -9.33 12.73 9.04
N LEU A 179 -8.71 13.70 8.36
CA LEU A 179 -7.40 13.53 7.73
C LEU A 179 -6.35 13.10 8.75
N GLY A 180 -6.18 13.85 9.84
CA GLY A 180 -5.11 13.63 10.79
C GLY A 180 -5.28 12.35 11.60
N VAL A 181 -6.48 12.06 12.10
CA VAL A 181 -6.73 10.82 12.86
C VAL A 181 -6.51 9.59 11.99
N SER A 182 -7.06 9.57 10.77
CA SER A 182 -6.88 8.43 9.86
C SER A 182 -5.42 8.22 9.48
N LEU A 183 -4.68 9.30 9.21
CA LEU A 183 -3.25 9.24 8.91
C LEU A 183 -2.43 8.77 10.12
N GLY A 184 -2.73 9.29 11.33
CA GLY A 184 -2.03 8.89 12.55
C GLY A 184 -2.23 7.40 12.88
N LEU A 185 -3.45 6.87 12.70
CA LEU A 185 -3.72 5.43 12.84
C LEU A 185 -2.93 4.62 11.80
N ALA A 186 -2.92 5.04 10.52
CA ALA A 186 -2.19 4.34 9.48
C ALA A 186 -0.67 4.31 9.75
N LEU A 187 -0.10 5.42 10.21
CA LEU A 187 1.30 5.52 10.62
C LEU A 187 1.64 4.62 11.81
N THR A 188 0.76 4.58 12.80
CA THR A 188 1.00 3.78 14.01
C THR A 188 0.85 2.28 13.78
N LEU A 189 0.05 1.88 12.79
CA LEU A 189 -0.12 0.46 12.46
C LEU A 189 1.00 -0.08 11.57
N LYS A 190 1.43 0.68 10.55
CA LYS A 190 2.36 0.17 9.52
C LYS A 190 3.25 1.25 8.89
N LEU A 191 3.39 2.43 9.46
CA LEU A 191 4.04 3.59 8.86
C LEU A 191 3.47 3.97 7.47
N ALA A 192 2.27 3.50 7.15
CA ALA A 192 1.63 3.79 5.87
C ALA A 192 1.21 5.27 5.79
N GLY A 193 1.42 5.88 4.64
CA GLY A 193 1.14 7.31 4.44
C GLY A 193 2.24 8.25 4.95
N LEU A 194 3.43 7.75 5.29
CA LEU A 194 4.54 8.58 5.77
C LEU A 194 4.85 9.75 4.84
N PHE A 195 4.76 9.56 3.53
CA PHE A 195 4.99 10.63 2.54
C PHE A 195 3.84 11.65 2.43
N ILE A 196 2.70 11.42 3.10
CA ILE A 196 1.65 12.44 3.24
C ILE A 196 2.07 13.51 4.27
N VAL A 197 2.92 13.17 5.24
CA VAL A 197 3.39 14.13 6.25
C VAL A 197 4.14 15.32 5.60
N PRO A 198 5.18 15.13 4.76
CA PRO A 198 5.82 16.23 4.05
C PRO A 198 4.88 16.99 3.12
N LEU A 199 3.88 16.33 2.49
CA LEU A 199 2.83 17.02 1.75
C LEU A 199 2.09 18.03 2.63
N LEU A 200 1.66 17.62 3.84
CA LEU A 200 0.93 18.49 4.77
C LEU A 200 1.80 19.62 5.31
N ILE A 201 3.10 19.36 5.54
CA ILE A 201 4.08 20.39 5.98
C ILE A 201 4.22 21.47 4.90
N VAL A 202 4.47 21.09 3.65
CA VAL A 202 4.65 22.02 2.53
C VAL A 202 3.38 22.86 2.30
N GLN A 203 2.19 22.24 2.45
CA GLN A 203 0.90 22.92 2.33
C GLN A 203 0.47 23.67 3.59
N ARG A 204 1.30 23.67 4.65
CA ARG A 204 1.02 24.34 5.94
C ARG A 204 -0.29 23.88 6.60
N ARG A 205 -0.69 22.62 6.41
CA ARG A 205 -1.91 22.06 7.02
C ARG A 205 -1.66 21.66 8.49
N TRP A 206 -1.28 22.63 9.31
CA TRP A 206 -0.82 22.43 10.69
C TRP A 206 -1.86 21.77 11.59
N ARG A 207 -3.16 22.09 11.40
CA ARG A 207 -4.24 21.44 12.18
C ARG A 207 -4.32 19.93 11.89
N ALA A 208 -4.18 19.53 10.63
CA ALA A 208 -4.18 18.12 10.26
C ALA A 208 -2.94 17.40 10.83
N LEU A 209 -1.76 18.03 10.77
CA LEU A 209 -0.55 17.50 11.41
C LEU A 209 -0.72 17.37 12.92
N GLY A 210 -1.33 18.36 13.57
CA GLY A 210 -1.65 18.29 15.01
C GLY A 210 -2.52 17.08 15.33
N TRP A 211 -3.58 16.83 14.57
CA TRP A 211 -4.42 15.64 14.74
C TRP A 211 -3.69 14.34 14.42
N THR A 212 -2.77 14.32 13.42
CA THR A 212 -1.94 13.15 13.11
C THR A 212 -1.04 12.80 14.29
N VAL A 213 -0.34 13.78 14.82
CA VAL A 213 0.55 13.58 15.99
C VAL A 213 -0.26 13.20 17.22
N ALA A 214 -1.37 13.91 17.49
CA ALA A 214 -2.21 13.62 18.64
C ALA A 214 -2.79 12.21 18.62
N SER A 215 -3.31 11.74 17.48
CA SER A 215 -3.86 10.39 17.37
C SER A 215 -2.79 9.31 17.45
N ALA A 216 -1.64 9.50 16.80
CA ALA A 216 -0.52 8.56 16.88
C ALA A 216 0.04 8.48 18.30
N LEU A 217 0.24 9.64 18.95
CA LEU A 217 0.73 9.71 20.33
C LEU A 217 -0.29 9.14 21.34
N SER A 218 -1.58 9.43 21.15
CA SER A 218 -2.64 8.86 22.00
C SER A 218 -2.66 7.34 21.91
N LEU A 219 -2.58 6.77 20.71
CA LEU A 219 -2.53 5.32 20.55
C LEU A 219 -1.24 4.74 21.16
N ALA A 220 -0.10 5.40 20.97
CA ALA A 220 1.17 4.98 21.58
C ALA A 220 1.08 5.01 23.12
N LEU A 221 0.58 6.09 23.71
CA LEU A 221 0.46 6.25 25.18
C LEU A 221 -0.56 5.28 25.79
N VAL A 222 -1.75 5.17 25.17
CA VAL A 222 -2.79 4.24 25.65
C VAL A 222 -2.30 2.79 25.58
N SER A 223 -1.46 2.45 24.61
CA SER A 223 -0.91 1.10 24.46
C SER A 223 0.24 0.77 25.43
N LEU A 224 0.89 1.78 26.06
CA LEU A 224 2.06 1.58 26.92
C LEU A 224 1.90 0.55 28.04
N PRO A 225 0.74 0.45 28.75
CA PRO A 225 0.58 -0.54 29.81
C PRO A 225 0.75 -2.00 29.32
N TRP A 226 0.44 -2.27 28.07
CA TRP A 226 0.57 -3.62 27.47
C TRP A 226 1.88 -3.80 26.71
N ILE A 227 2.39 -2.74 26.10
CA ILE A 227 3.50 -2.78 25.14
C ILE A 227 4.84 -2.48 25.84
N GLY A 228 4.86 -1.49 26.73
CA GLY A 228 6.06 -1.00 27.38
C GLY A 228 6.98 -0.15 26.48
N LEU A 229 7.81 0.71 27.09
CA LEU A 229 8.76 1.57 26.39
C LEU A 229 9.90 0.79 25.72
N ALA A 230 10.28 -0.35 26.29
CA ALA A 230 11.35 -1.19 25.73
C ALA A 230 11.03 -1.67 24.30
N ALA A 231 9.74 -1.92 23.99
CA ALA A 231 9.33 -2.31 22.64
C ALA A 231 9.58 -1.21 21.60
N TRP A 232 9.35 0.05 21.95
CA TRP A 232 9.63 1.17 21.06
C TRP A 232 11.10 1.32 20.75
N ARG A 233 11.97 1.13 21.78
CA ARG A 233 13.41 1.14 21.57
C ARG A 233 13.83 -0.01 20.65
N ARG A 234 13.36 -1.24 20.89
CA ARG A 234 13.63 -2.40 20.04
C ARG A 234 13.14 -2.23 18.61
N PHE A 235 11.96 -1.63 18.43
CA PHE A 235 11.45 -1.30 17.10
C PHE A 235 12.35 -0.30 16.36
N ALA A 236 12.81 0.76 17.03
CA ALA A 236 13.74 1.71 16.45
C ALA A 236 15.09 1.03 16.08
N GLU A 237 15.62 0.17 16.93
CA GLU A 237 16.82 -0.65 16.66
C GLU A 237 16.60 -1.56 15.44
N ALA A 238 15.43 -2.23 15.32
CA ALA A 238 15.07 -3.06 14.18
C ALA A 238 15.01 -2.25 12.88
N LEU A 239 14.38 -1.07 12.87
CA LEU A 239 14.34 -0.18 11.70
C LEU A 239 15.75 0.27 11.25
N LEU A 240 16.66 0.47 12.20
CA LEU A 240 18.04 0.84 11.87
C LEU A 240 18.83 -0.35 11.29
N ARG A 241 18.62 -1.55 11.81
CA ARG A 241 19.24 -2.79 11.30
C ARG A 241 18.86 -3.05 9.85
N LEU A 242 17.60 -2.87 9.46
CA LEU A 242 17.13 -3.07 8.09
C LEU A 242 17.94 -2.32 7.00
N ARG A 243 18.69 -1.30 7.37
CA ARG A 243 19.54 -0.56 6.42
C ARG A 243 20.77 -1.34 5.98
N GLY A 244 21.20 -2.34 6.75
CA GLY A 244 22.45 -3.06 6.54
C GLY A 244 22.30 -4.55 6.21
N GLU A 245 21.09 -5.10 6.20
CA GLU A 245 20.86 -6.53 6.03
C GLU A 245 20.98 -6.96 4.55
N PRO A 246 21.96 -7.82 4.19
CA PRO A 246 22.17 -8.28 2.81
C PRO A 246 21.02 -9.16 2.29
N ASP A 247 20.38 -9.96 3.15
CA ASP A 247 19.25 -10.84 2.83
C ASP A 247 18.00 -10.10 2.33
N LEU A 248 17.96 -8.77 2.49
CA LEU A 248 16.96 -7.92 1.84
C LEU A 248 17.28 -7.61 0.37
N ALA A 249 18.39 -8.10 -0.19
CA ALA A 249 18.74 -7.98 -1.61
C ALA A 249 17.97 -9.00 -2.46
N VAL A 250 16.66 -9.04 -2.30
CA VAL A 250 15.74 -9.98 -2.97
C VAL A 250 14.73 -9.23 -3.85
N THR A 251 14.38 -9.84 -4.99
CA THR A 251 13.43 -9.28 -5.98
C THR A 251 12.01 -9.09 -5.44
N ALA A 252 11.67 -9.70 -4.31
CA ALA A 252 10.37 -9.52 -3.66
C ALA A 252 10.08 -8.06 -3.26
N TYR A 253 11.11 -7.27 -2.95
CA TYR A 253 10.96 -5.85 -2.59
C TYR A 253 10.86 -4.98 -3.83
N GLN A 254 9.67 -4.85 -4.37
CA GLN A 254 9.29 -4.14 -5.58
C GLN A 254 9.30 -2.61 -5.40
N SER A 255 10.47 -2.04 -5.09
CA SER A 255 10.63 -0.60 -4.82
C SER A 255 11.97 -0.08 -5.31
N LEU A 256 12.13 1.24 -5.43
CA LEU A 256 13.41 1.86 -5.81
C LEU A 256 14.54 1.50 -4.85
N PRO A 257 14.38 1.59 -3.51
CA PRO A 257 15.41 1.12 -2.59
C PRO A 257 15.69 -0.39 -2.71
N GLY A 258 14.66 -1.21 -2.95
CA GLY A 258 14.80 -2.64 -3.19
C GLY A 258 15.62 -2.93 -4.44
N LEU A 259 15.29 -2.27 -5.56
CA LEU A 259 16.05 -2.38 -6.81
C LEU A 259 17.51 -1.95 -6.60
N VAL A 260 17.76 -0.78 -6.01
CA VAL A 260 19.12 -0.28 -5.74
C VAL A 260 19.90 -1.30 -4.91
N ARG A 261 19.33 -1.81 -3.83
CA ARG A 261 19.97 -2.83 -2.97
C ARG A 261 20.29 -4.08 -3.77
N HIS A 262 19.35 -4.59 -4.55
CA HIS A 262 19.56 -5.78 -5.36
C HIS A 262 20.66 -5.58 -6.41
N LEU A 263 20.76 -4.41 -7.02
CA LEU A 263 21.82 -4.14 -7.99
C LEU A 263 23.21 -3.97 -7.38
N THR A 264 23.32 -3.66 -6.07
CA THR A 264 24.57 -3.22 -5.45
C THR A 264 25.03 -4.06 -4.28
N THR A 265 24.27 -5.06 -3.84
CA THR A 265 24.60 -5.83 -2.63
C THR A 265 24.68 -7.30 -2.95
N TRP A 266 25.84 -7.90 -2.67
CA TRP A 266 26.04 -9.33 -2.79
C TRP A 266 25.35 -10.07 -1.63
N ASP A 267 24.69 -11.16 -1.96
CA ASP A 267 24.14 -12.13 -1.02
C ASP A 267 24.23 -13.55 -1.60
N ALA A 268 24.76 -14.50 -0.84
CA ALA A 268 25.02 -15.86 -1.32
C ALA A 268 23.75 -16.60 -1.78
N GLN A 269 22.62 -16.34 -1.15
CA GLN A 269 21.36 -17.03 -1.42
C GLN A 269 20.49 -16.24 -2.41
N TRP A 270 20.37 -14.93 -2.22
CA TRP A 270 19.36 -14.13 -2.90
C TRP A 270 19.90 -13.29 -4.05
N ASN A 271 21.21 -12.97 -4.05
CA ASN A 271 21.84 -12.15 -5.09
C ASN A 271 23.33 -12.49 -5.25
N PRO A 272 23.68 -13.69 -5.75
CA PRO A 272 25.09 -14.14 -5.86
C PRO A 272 25.88 -13.39 -6.94
N GLY A 273 25.22 -12.66 -7.83
CA GLY A 273 25.83 -11.91 -8.92
C GLY A 273 25.23 -10.51 -9.09
N PRO A 274 25.41 -9.57 -8.12
CA PRO A 274 24.92 -8.22 -8.28
C PRO A 274 25.62 -7.54 -9.47
N LEU A 275 24.94 -6.57 -10.09
CA LEU A 275 25.56 -5.79 -11.19
C LEU A 275 26.79 -5.01 -10.74
N LEU A 276 26.78 -4.53 -9.51
CA LEU A 276 27.88 -3.83 -8.86
C LEU A 276 27.97 -4.33 -7.43
N ASP A 277 29.04 -5.05 -7.08
CA ASP A 277 29.26 -5.38 -5.67
C ASP A 277 29.84 -4.17 -4.93
N ALA A 278 28.94 -3.26 -4.56
CA ALA A 278 29.24 -1.95 -3.98
C ALA A 278 28.17 -1.49 -2.98
N SER A 279 27.98 -2.23 -1.90
CA SER A 279 26.95 -1.98 -0.88
C SER A 279 27.04 -0.56 -0.27
N GLY A 280 28.24 0.02 -0.18
CA GLY A 280 28.46 1.42 0.22
C GLY A 280 27.80 2.41 -0.73
N LEU A 281 27.97 2.23 -2.04
CA LEU A 281 27.31 3.03 -3.08
C LEU A 281 25.80 2.82 -3.03
N GLY A 282 25.34 1.59 -2.83
CA GLY A 282 23.93 1.26 -2.68
C GLY A 282 23.26 2.06 -1.56
N ARG A 283 23.91 2.20 -0.40
CA ARG A 283 23.39 3.04 0.71
C ARG A 283 23.28 4.51 0.33
N VAL A 284 24.29 5.07 -0.36
CA VAL A 284 24.23 6.46 -0.84
C VAL A 284 23.10 6.66 -1.84
N LEU A 285 22.93 5.75 -2.80
CA LEU A 285 21.84 5.79 -3.77
C LEU A 285 20.47 5.69 -3.11
N GLN A 286 20.28 4.88 -2.07
CA GLN A 286 19.03 4.81 -1.31
C GLN A 286 18.70 6.14 -0.62
N VAL A 287 19.69 6.87 -0.10
CA VAL A 287 19.51 8.22 0.44
C VAL A 287 19.09 9.19 -0.66
N ILE A 288 19.73 9.12 -1.84
CA ILE A 288 19.36 9.94 -3.01
C ILE A 288 17.91 9.65 -3.43
N VAL A 289 17.50 8.38 -3.47
CA VAL A 289 16.11 7.99 -3.76
C VAL A 289 15.15 8.61 -2.73
N LEU A 290 15.47 8.58 -1.45
CA LEU A 290 14.64 9.19 -0.41
C LEU A 290 14.51 10.70 -0.59
N LEU A 291 15.63 11.39 -0.86
CA LEU A 291 15.64 12.84 -1.10
C LEU A 291 14.86 13.21 -2.37
N ALA A 292 15.02 12.43 -3.45
CA ALA A 292 14.25 12.60 -4.68
C ALA A 292 12.74 12.39 -4.43
N ALA A 293 12.36 11.36 -3.66
CA ALA A 293 10.98 11.09 -3.28
C ALA A 293 10.36 12.26 -2.50
N LEU A 294 11.09 12.82 -1.53
CA LEU A 294 10.68 14.02 -0.79
C LEU A 294 10.56 15.23 -1.71
N GLY A 295 11.51 15.40 -2.66
CA GLY A 295 11.47 16.46 -3.68
C GLY A 295 10.24 16.36 -4.58
N VAL A 296 9.89 15.16 -5.04
CA VAL A 296 8.67 14.90 -5.84
C VAL A 296 7.41 15.26 -5.07
N VAL A 297 7.31 14.83 -3.80
CA VAL A 297 6.15 15.16 -2.94
C VAL A 297 6.07 16.67 -2.70
N ALA A 298 7.19 17.33 -2.44
CA ALA A 298 7.24 18.77 -2.24
C ALA A 298 6.85 19.55 -3.51
N ALA A 299 7.28 19.10 -4.68
CA ALA A 299 6.89 19.68 -5.96
C ALA A 299 5.39 19.47 -6.23
N ALA A 300 4.88 18.26 -6.03
CA ALA A 300 3.45 17.97 -6.14
C ALA A 300 2.61 18.81 -5.17
N ALA A 301 3.09 19.00 -3.93
CA ALA A 301 2.42 19.82 -2.92
C ALA A 301 2.25 21.28 -3.32
N ARG A 302 3.20 21.82 -4.13
CA ARG A 302 3.20 23.22 -4.57
C ARG A 302 2.45 23.45 -5.89
N HIS A 303 2.51 22.48 -6.80
CA HIS A 303 2.11 22.68 -8.19
C HIS A 303 0.91 21.83 -8.63
N ALA A 304 0.62 20.71 -7.94
CA ALA A 304 -0.47 19.84 -8.31
C ALA A 304 -1.80 20.29 -7.68
N ALA A 305 -2.93 20.04 -8.39
CA ALA A 305 -4.26 20.11 -7.78
C ALA A 305 -4.34 19.12 -6.59
N GLY A 306 -5.09 19.48 -5.55
CA GLY A 306 -5.09 18.81 -4.25
C GLY A 306 -5.10 17.28 -4.31
N ASP A 307 -6.07 16.68 -5.01
CA ASP A 307 -6.17 15.22 -5.13
C ASP A 307 -4.94 14.56 -5.76
N LEU A 308 -4.34 15.20 -6.77
CA LEU A 308 -3.15 14.68 -7.46
C LEU A 308 -1.92 14.77 -6.56
N ALA A 309 -1.81 15.81 -5.73
CA ALA A 309 -0.72 15.91 -4.73
C ALA A 309 -0.82 14.77 -3.71
N PHE A 310 -2.04 14.45 -3.25
CA PHE A 310 -2.28 13.32 -2.36
C PHE A 310 -1.97 11.98 -3.04
N ALA A 311 -2.44 11.79 -4.30
CA ALA A 311 -2.13 10.60 -5.10
C ALA A 311 -0.62 10.41 -5.31
N ALA A 312 0.12 11.49 -5.60
CA ALA A 312 1.57 11.45 -5.72
C ALA A 312 2.23 11.00 -4.41
N ALA A 313 1.82 11.56 -3.26
CA ALA A 313 2.36 11.17 -1.96
C ALA A 313 2.11 9.70 -1.61
N VAL A 314 0.91 9.17 -1.91
CA VAL A 314 0.59 7.74 -1.73
C VAL A 314 1.44 6.88 -2.66
N THR A 315 1.55 7.24 -3.95
CA THR A 315 2.32 6.47 -4.94
C THR A 315 3.80 6.45 -4.57
N VAL A 316 4.37 7.61 -4.22
CA VAL A 316 5.76 7.72 -3.72
C VAL A 316 5.94 6.85 -2.48
N GLY A 317 4.97 6.83 -1.56
CA GLY A 317 4.99 6.00 -0.36
C GLY A 317 5.14 4.50 -0.65
N VAL A 318 4.62 4.03 -1.77
CA VAL A 318 4.76 2.62 -2.20
C VAL A 318 6.09 2.40 -2.92
N VAL A 319 6.41 3.21 -3.94
CA VAL A 319 7.59 2.96 -4.80
C VAL A 319 8.92 3.33 -4.14
N ALA A 320 8.92 4.20 -3.14
CA ALA A 320 10.12 4.60 -2.39
C ALA A 320 10.24 3.95 -1.00
N SER A 321 9.31 3.08 -0.60
CA SER A 321 9.40 2.32 0.65
C SER A 321 10.52 1.26 0.54
N PRO A 322 11.38 1.11 1.55
CA PRO A 322 12.48 0.13 1.50
C PRO A 322 12.01 -1.33 1.49
N LEU A 323 10.81 -1.61 1.99
CA LEU A 323 10.25 -2.95 2.16
C LEU A 323 8.91 -3.12 1.43
N SER A 324 8.74 -2.54 0.24
CA SER A 324 7.48 -2.64 -0.51
C SER A 324 7.37 -3.99 -1.20
N LEU A 325 6.61 -4.88 -0.61
CA LEU A 325 6.23 -6.18 -1.16
C LEU A 325 5.00 -6.05 -2.08
N ASP A 326 4.60 -7.13 -2.72
CA ASP A 326 3.49 -7.20 -3.68
C ASP A 326 2.20 -6.60 -3.11
N TYR A 327 1.76 -7.02 -1.94
CA TYR A 327 0.52 -6.57 -1.32
C TYR A 327 0.49 -5.07 -0.94
N HIS A 328 1.63 -4.40 -0.84
CA HIS A 328 1.68 -2.95 -0.60
C HIS A 328 1.03 -2.18 -1.77
N TYR A 329 1.09 -2.75 -2.97
CA TYR A 329 0.57 -2.15 -4.18
C TYR A 329 -0.96 -2.03 -4.21
N VAL A 330 -1.67 -2.68 -3.28
CA VAL A 330 -3.12 -2.47 -3.09
C VAL A 330 -3.44 -1.01 -2.74
N LEU A 331 -2.51 -0.28 -2.10
CA LEU A 331 -2.68 1.14 -1.79
C LEU A 331 -2.76 2.02 -3.05
N LEU A 332 -2.22 1.56 -4.18
CA LEU A 332 -2.28 2.29 -5.45
C LEU A 332 -3.68 2.36 -6.05
N PHE A 333 -4.65 1.58 -5.55
CA PHE A 333 -6.05 1.74 -5.99
C PHE A 333 -6.67 3.06 -5.58
N LEU A 334 -6.11 3.77 -4.58
CA LEU A 334 -6.50 5.14 -4.27
C LEU A 334 -6.08 6.11 -5.39
N PRO A 335 -4.80 6.22 -5.83
CA PRO A 335 -4.43 7.02 -7.01
C PRO A 335 -5.14 6.58 -8.29
N VAL A 336 -5.40 5.28 -8.48
CA VAL A 336 -6.18 4.77 -9.63
C VAL A 336 -7.59 5.36 -9.64
N ALA A 337 -8.30 5.36 -8.51
CA ALA A 337 -9.62 5.94 -8.40
C ALA A 337 -9.60 7.46 -8.72
N ILE A 338 -8.59 8.19 -8.20
CA ILE A 338 -8.40 9.61 -8.49
C ILE A 338 -8.17 9.86 -9.98
N LEU A 339 -7.29 9.08 -10.62
CA LEU A 339 -7.00 9.21 -12.05
C LEU A 339 -8.23 8.89 -12.91
N LEU A 340 -8.95 7.81 -12.62
CA LEU A 340 -10.17 7.43 -13.33
C LEU A 340 -11.29 8.48 -13.16
N GLY A 341 -11.42 9.09 -11.98
CA GLY A 341 -12.37 10.18 -11.74
C GLY A 341 -12.08 11.40 -12.60
N ARG A 342 -10.83 11.62 -13.00
CA ARG A 342 -10.40 12.72 -13.86
C ARG A 342 -10.46 12.43 -15.36
N VAL A 343 -10.65 11.18 -15.78
CA VAL A 343 -10.81 10.80 -17.18
C VAL A 343 -12.14 11.34 -17.70
N GLY A 344 -12.11 12.49 -18.35
CA GLY A 344 -13.27 13.10 -18.99
C GLY A 344 -13.61 12.43 -20.33
N ARG A 345 -14.80 12.75 -20.88
CA ARG A 345 -15.27 12.24 -22.18
C ARG A 345 -14.40 12.67 -23.37
N GLN A 346 -13.55 13.69 -23.21
CA GLN A 346 -12.71 14.29 -24.26
C GLN A 346 -11.20 14.09 -24.00
N GLN A 347 -10.82 13.23 -23.06
CA GLN A 347 -9.40 12.98 -22.76
C GLN A 347 -8.75 12.20 -23.90
N PRO A 348 -7.48 12.51 -24.24
CA PRO A 348 -6.73 11.73 -25.23
C PRO A 348 -6.59 10.26 -24.78
N PHE A 349 -6.59 9.36 -25.75
CA PHE A 349 -6.52 7.90 -25.50
C PHE A 349 -5.20 7.47 -24.81
N ALA A 350 -4.10 8.20 -25.06
CA ALA A 350 -2.78 7.85 -24.57
C ALA A 350 -2.65 7.72 -23.03
N PRO A 351 -3.16 8.64 -22.19
CA PRO A 351 -3.10 8.47 -20.73
C PRO A 351 -3.82 7.22 -20.22
N LEU A 352 -4.94 6.86 -20.87
CA LEU A 352 -5.67 5.65 -20.52
C LEU A 352 -4.86 4.39 -20.84
N LEU A 353 -4.17 4.36 -21.98
CA LEU A 353 -3.25 3.27 -22.31
C LEU A 353 -2.10 3.14 -21.32
N VAL A 354 -1.49 4.27 -20.92
CA VAL A 354 -0.42 4.25 -19.92
C VAL A 354 -0.95 3.77 -18.56
N LEU A 355 -2.17 4.18 -18.18
CA LEU A 355 -2.80 3.68 -16.96
C LEU A 355 -3.07 2.17 -17.04
N MET A 356 -3.58 1.69 -18.18
CA MET A 356 -3.80 0.26 -18.40
C MET A 356 -2.48 -0.52 -18.33
N LEU A 357 -1.41 -0.04 -18.97
CA LEU A 357 -0.09 -0.65 -18.89
C LEU A 357 0.42 -0.70 -17.44
N ALA A 358 0.31 0.42 -16.70
CA ALA A 358 0.69 0.47 -15.29
C ALA A 358 -0.11 -0.55 -14.45
N LEU A 359 -1.43 -0.65 -14.68
CA LEU A 359 -2.29 -1.62 -14.00
C LEU A 359 -1.95 -3.07 -14.34
N VAL A 360 -1.59 -3.37 -15.58
CA VAL A 360 -1.12 -4.70 -15.98
C VAL A 360 0.20 -5.03 -15.31
N MET A 361 1.17 -4.11 -15.30
CA MET A 361 2.46 -4.33 -14.65
C MET A 361 2.34 -4.51 -13.12
N VAL A 362 1.46 -3.76 -12.49
CA VAL A 362 1.17 -3.90 -11.04
C VAL A 362 0.35 -5.15 -10.76
N GLY A 363 -0.68 -5.41 -11.57
CA GLY A 363 -1.70 -6.41 -11.29
C GLY A 363 -1.36 -7.83 -11.73
N ALA A 364 -0.42 -8.02 -12.66
CA ALA A 364 -0.08 -9.34 -13.17
C ALA A 364 0.68 -10.19 -12.15
N SER A 365 0.37 -11.49 -12.14
CA SER A 365 1.15 -12.50 -11.42
C SER A 365 2.34 -12.91 -12.29
N LEU A 366 3.50 -12.32 -12.01
CA LEU A 366 4.75 -12.58 -12.73
C LEU A 366 5.74 -13.31 -11.82
N PRO A 367 6.57 -14.22 -12.34
CA PRO A 367 7.53 -15.00 -11.54
C PRO A 367 8.77 -14.16 -11.18
N ILE A 368 8.56 -13.06 -10.46
CA ILE A 368 9.62 -12.11 -10.07
C ILE A 368 10.72 -12.77 -9.23
N ASN A 369 10.40 -13.81 -8.49
CA ASN A 369 11.36 -14.58 -7.68
C ASN A 369 12.01 -15.74 -8.45
N SER A 370 11.90 -15.79 -9.79
CA SER A 370 12.53 -16.81 -10.61
C SER A 370 14.05 -16.77 -10.45
N PRO A 371 14.73 -17.92 -10.29
CA PRO A 371 16.19 -17.98 -10.26
C PRO A 371 16.87 -17.34 -11.49
N ARG A 372 16.18 -17.29 -12.64
CA ARG A 372 16.67 -16.64 -13.87
C ARG A 372 16.71 -15.11 -13.80
N LEU A 373 15.95 -14.52 -12.86
CA LEU A 373 15.85 -13.08 -12.64
C LEU A 373 16.57 -12.64 -11.36
N ARG A 374 17.32 -13.54 -10.73
CA ARG A 374 17.89 -13.30 -9.40
C ARG A 374 19.13 -12.41 -9.44
N ASP A 375 19.92 -12.48 -10.50
CA ASP A 375 21.22 -11.83 -10.59
C ASP A 375 21.49 -11.18 -11.95
N GLY A 376 22.51 -10.34 -12.02
CA GLY A 376 22.98 -9.68 -13.23
C GLY A 376 21.92 -8.77 -13.90
N TRP A 377 22.04 -8.60 -15.22
CA TRP A 377 21.11 -7.78 -16.02
C TRP A 377 19.66 -8.27 -16.03
N PRO A 378 19.38 -9.60 -16.05
CA PRO A 378 18.02 -10.11 -15.97
C PRO A 378 17.27 -9.65 -14.71
N ALA A 379 17.96 -9.32 -13.62
CA ALA A 379 17.35 -8.80 -12.40
C ALA A 379 16.53 -7.53 -12.62
N LEU A 380 16.88 -6.71 -13.59
CA LEU A 380 16.08 -5.53 -13.96
C LEU A 380 14.66 -5.89 -14.42
N LEU A 381 14.45 -7.06 -15.01
CA LEU A 381 13.13 -7.52 -15.44
C LEU A 381 12.27 -8.03 -14.27
N ALA A 382 12.85 -8.22 -13.10
CA ALA A 382 12.15 -8.70 -11.91
C ALA A 382 11.33 -7.63 -11.18
N TYR A 383 11.28 -6.38 -11.66
CA TYR A 383 10.64 -5.25 -10.98
C TYR A 383 9.40 -4.67 -11.70
N PRO A 384 8.49 -5.49 -12.26
CA PRO A 384 7.34 -4.98 -13.03
C PRO A 384 6.43 -4.09 -12.20
N LYS A 385 6.19 -4.41 -10.91
CA LYS A 385 5.31 -3.61 -10.05
C LYS A 385 5.90 -2.23 -9.76
N LEU A 386 7.21 -2.16 -9.52
CA LEU A 386 7.91 -0.88 -9.40
C LEU A 386 7.73 -0.04 -10.67
N TYR A 387 7.94 -0.63 -11.84
CA TYR A 387 7.80 0.12 -13.10
C TYR A 387 6.36 0.56 -13.33
N GLY A 388 5.38 -0.28 -13.04
CA GLY A 388 3.97 0.09 -13.06
C GLY A 388 3.64 1.23 -12.09
N GLY A 389 4.19 1.20 -10.86
CA GLY A 389 4.07 2.27 -9.88
C GLY A 389 4.72 3.58 -10.35
N LEU A 390 5.89 3.52 -11.00
CA LEU A 390 6.55 4.69 -11.59
C LEU A 390 5.79 5.27 -12.78
N LEU A 391 5.20 4.43 -13.64
CA LEU A 391 4.30 4.88 -14.71
C LEU A 391 3.06 5.59 -14.13
N MET A 392 2.50 5.06 -13.07
CA MET A 392 1.37 5.68 -12.36
C MET A 392 1.77 7.02 -11.75
N LEU A 393 2.95 7.11 -11.12
CA LEU A 393 3.49 8.38 -10.62
C LEU A 393 3.68 9.39 -11.75
N GLY A 394 4.24 8.95 -12.88
CA GLY A 394 4.39 9.78 -14.08
C GLY A 394 3.06 10.31 -14.58
N LEU A 395 2.00 9.48 -14.60
CA LEU A 395 0.65 9.93 -14.97
C LEU A 395 0.07 10.95 -14.00
N VAL A 396 0.25 10.74 -12.69
CA VAL A 396 -0.22 11.68 -11.65
C VAL A 396 0.47 13.03 -11.83
N LEU A 397 1.79 13.03 -12.02
CA LEU A 397 2.57 14.26 -12.24
C LEU A 397 2.21 14.93 -13.57
N TRP A 398 2.07 14.18 -14.64
CA TRP A 398 1.64 14.69 -15.94
C TRP A 398 0.23 15.32 -15.87
N ALA A 399 -0.71 14.66 -15.20
CA ALA A 399 -2.05 15.21 -14.99
C ALA A 399 -2.03 16.52 -14.17
N SER A 400 -1.07 16.67 -13.27
CA SER A 400 -0.92 17.88 -12.45
C SER A 400 -0.38 19.09 -13.22
N LEU A 401 0.31 18.86 -14.33
CA LEU A 401 0.85 19.95 -15.19
C LEU A 401 -0.18 20.47 -16.19
N ARG A 402 -1.33 19.81 -16.34
CA ARG A 402 -2.38 20.26 -17.26
C ARG A 402 -3.35 21.17 -16.54
N PRO A 403 -3.66 22.36 -17.11
CA PRO A 403 -4.72 23.19 -16.55
C PRO A 403 -6.04 22.41 -16.59
N CYS A 404 -6.73 22.38 -15.46
CA CYS A 404 -8.07 21.78 -15.34
C CYS A 404 -9.02 22.59 -16.24
N GLY A 405 -9.43 22.04 -17.37
CA GLY A 405 -10.42 22.63 -18.26
C GLY A 405 -11.87 22.41 -17.78
N LEU A 406 -12.12 22.44 -16.46
CA LEU A 406 -13.46 22.42 -15.92
C LEU A 406 -13.88 23.83 -15.54
N PRO A 407 -14.97 24.38 -16.13
CA PRO A 407 -15.56 25.61 -15.65
C PRO A 407 -16.18 25.34 -14.27
N GLY A 408 -15.61 25.95 -13.22
CA GLY A 408 -16.20 25.95 -11.88
C GLY A 408 -15.31 25.58 -10.69
N GLU A 409 -14.06 25.15 -10.87
CA GLU A 409 -13.12 25.08 -9.73
C GLU A 409 -12.42 26.44 -9.56
N ASP A 410 -13.09 27.36 -8.91
CA ASP A 410 -12.44 28.54 -8.31
C ASP A 410 -11.27 28.06 -7.47
N ARG A 411 -10.08 28.63 -7.77
CA ARG A 411 -8.92 28.56 -6.90
C ARG A 411 -9.39 29.00 -5.52
N ALA A 412 -9.55 28.06 -4.60
CA ALA A 412 -9.81 28.38 -3.21
C ALA A 412 -8.71 29.37 -2.79
N ASP A 413 -9.13 30.59 -2.53
CA ASP A 413 -8.28 31.69 -2.08
C ASP A 413 -7.53 31.23 -0.82
N PRO A 414 -6.19 31.13 -0.83
CA PRO A 414 -5.42 30.68 0.32
C PRO A 414 -5.54 31.60 1.54
N ALA A 415 -6.24 32.73 1.41
CA ALA A 415 -6.45 33.69 2.50
C ALA A 415 -7.68 33.40 3.39
N ARG A 416 -8.46 32.35 3.14
CA ARG A 416 -9.70 32.04 3.88
C ARG A 416 -9.65 30.77 4.75
N LEU A 417 -8.44 30.25 5.05
CA LEU A 417 -8.28 29.11 6.00
C LEU A 417 -7.41 29.47 7.18
#